data_e3b553aba16084909910e68208a0f603
#
_entry.id   e3b553aba16084909910e68208a0f603
#
_cell.length_a   1.000
_cell.length_b   1.000
_cell.length_c   1.000
_cell.angle_alpha   90.00
_cell.angle_beta   90.00
_cell.angle_gamma   90.00
#
_symmetry.space_group_name_H-M   'P 1'
#
loop_
_entity.id
_entity.type
_entity.pdbx_description
1 polymer ?
#
loop_
_entity_poly.entity_id
_entity_poly.type
_entity_poly.pdbx_seq_one_letter_code
_entity_poly.pdbx_strand_id
1 'polypeptide(L)'
;MGVSEDCERPLKRVKLPVRESDGDSLKIATKDSVICSLGDSMARPLTSQSDSETVGSNGVIKRTEFVKIITRALYSLGYGKSGAMLEEESGIPLHSPVINLFIQQIMEGKWDESVITLREIDILDEKTVKLASFDILEQKFFELLRLDNIGAALGTLRNEITPLNINTDRVHELSSCLIQPSRCLNLGNGAHVSKSRSHVLEKLQKLLPPDVMIPEKRLEQLVERALDMQREGCVFHNTLNSDLSLYSDHQCGRNQIPSETIQILAEHKDEVWFLQFSNNGRFLASASKDQTAIIWQVGEDSKVFLKHRLEGHQKPVLSVSWSPDDKQLLTCGHEEVVRCWDATTGECIRIYEKSGIGLVSCGWFPDNKGVFTGMNDKSICLWDLDRKELECWKGHRTQKTSDMAITDDGKKIISICKDNSILIFDWDAKQERFIDEEDVITSFWLSKDSKMLLVNLINQEIHLWNIEGNPKIVSQYKGHTRTRFVIRSCLGGFEEAFIASGSEDSQVYIWHRGSGELLWVLPGHSGAVNCVSWNPTNVHMLASASDDRTIRIWGLNTFTNKNKHHTNGIPCHHCNGTISNGV
;
A
#
# COMPACT_ATOMS: atom_id res chain seq x y z
N MET A 1 -14.73 62.77 -25.22
CA MET A 1 -16.07 63.05 -24.69
C MET A 1 -16.63 61.70 -24.29
N GLY A 2 -16.89 61.31 -23.08
CA GLY A 2 -16.97 61.95 -21.80
C GLY A 2 -16.64 60.96 -20.71
N VAL A 3 -16.12 61.49 -19.72
CA VAL A 3 -15.75 60.90 -18.43
C VAL A 3 -17.01 60.61 -17.63
N SER A 4 -17.04 59.50 -16.84
CA SER A 4 -17.71 59.48 -15.56
C SER A 4 -17.01 58.53 -14.61
N GLU A 5 -16.37 59.13 -13.63
CA GLU A 5 -16.05 58.62 -12.31
C GLU A 5 -17.33 58.32 -11.56
N ASP A 6 -17.32 57.31 -10.72
CA ASP A 6 -17.95 57.34 -9.39
C ASP A 6 -17.77 55.97 -8.70
N CYS A 7 -17.08 56.04 -7.64
CA CYS A 7 -17.44 56.11 -6.22
C CYS A 7 -17.24 54.79 -5.47
N GLU A 8 -16.17 54.78 -4.71
CA GLU A 8 -15.91 53.87 -3.58
C GLU A 8 -17.03 54.02 -2.51
N ARG A 9 -17.50 52.90 -1.97
CA ARG A 9 -18.08 52.81 -0.64
C ARG A 9 -17.54 51.63 0.12
N PRO A 10 -17.15 51.82 1.40
CA PRO A 10 -16.56 50.77 2.22
C PRO A 10 -17.60 49.84 2.81
N LEU A 11 -17.37 48.53 2.75
CA LEU A 11 -18.20 47.53 3.39
C LEU A 11 -17.95 47.47 4.90
N LYS A 12 -19.06 47.64 5.63
CA LYS A 12 -19.15 47.61 7.08
C LYS A 12 -18.79 46.24 7.66
N ARG A 13 -17.91 46.24 8.67
CA ARG A 13 -17.68 45.12 9.60
C ARG A 13 -18.98 44.78 10.33
N VAL A 14 -19.45 43.56 10.23
CA VAL A 14 -20.47 42.98 11.10
C VAL A 14 -19.76 42.37 12.30
N LYS A 15 -20.02 42.92 13.50
CA LYS A 15 -19.62 42.30 14.77
C LYS A 15 -20.64 41.23 15.14
N LEU A 16 -20.17 40.02 15.43
CA LEU A 16 -20.95 39.00 16.11
C LEU A 16 -20.88 39.17 17.62
N PRO A 17 -21.94 38.86 18.37
CA PRO A 17 -22.02 39.12 19.80
C PRO A 17 -21.22 38.11 20.63
N VAL A 18 -20.49 38.64 21.59
CA VAL A 18 -19.82 37.91 22.67
C VAL A 18 -20.90 37.43 23.64
N ARG A 19 -20.96 36.13 23.91
CA ARG A 19 -21.67 35.59 25.08
C ARG A 19 -20.71 35.54 26.26
N GLU A 20 -21.02 36.32 27.27
CA GLU A 20 -20.47 36.19 28.62
C GLU A 20 -21.01 34.87 29.20
N SER A 21 -20.15 34.07 29.81
CA SER A 21 -20.51 33.01 30.74
C SER A 21 -19.70 33.17 32.01
N ASP A 22 -20.46 33.16 33.07
CA ASP A 22 -20.09 33.38 34.46
C ASP A 22 -18.97 32.49 34.96
N GLY A 23 -18.17 33.06 35.85
CA GLY A 23 -17.09 32.37 36.53
C GLY A 23 -17.58 31.42 37.61
N ASP A 24 -16.97 30.27 37.69
CA ASP A 24 -16.91 29.48 38.91
C ASP A 24 -15.50 28.99 39.18
N SER A 25 -15.05 29.38 40.36
CA SER A 25 -13.72 29.14 40.89
C SER A 25 -13.59 27.69 41.31
N LEU A 26 -12.69 26.93 40.71
CA LEU A 26 -12.27 25.64 41.22
C LEU A 26 -10.83 25.68 41.74
N LYS A 27 -10.75 25.43 43.04
CA LYS A 27 -9.56 25.42 43.89
C LYS A 27 -8.53 24.37 43.39
N ILE A 28 -7.30 24.82 43.27
CA ILE A 28 -6.12 23.99 43.10
C ILE A 28 -5.86 23.21 44.41
N ALA A 29 -5.93 21.88 44.37
CA ALA A 29 -5.47 21.01 45.43
C ALA A 29 -4.05 20.53 45.12
N THR A 30 -3.15 20.81 46.04
CA THR A 30 -1.75 20.42 46.07
C THR A 30 -1.59 18.92 46.24
N LYS A 31 -0.62 18.36 45.50
CA LYS A 31 -0.18 16.96 45.61
C LYS A 31 0.54 16.74 46.94
N ASP A 32 0.06 15.79 47.71
CA ASP A 32 0.83 15.12 48.73
C ASP A 32 1.33 13.76 48.20
N SER A 33 2.63 13.56 48.36
CA SER A 33 3.37 12.38 48.04
C SER A 33 3.03 11.23 49.00
N VAL A 34 2.49 10.11 48.48
CA VAL A 34 2.32 8.88 49.23
C VAL A 34 3.40 7.88 48.82
N ILE A 35 4.29 7.61 49.77
CA ILE A 35 5.26 6.51 49.73
C ILE A 35 4.47 5.21 49.92
N CYS A 36 4.40 4.36 48.91
CA CYS A 36 3.85 3.00 49.05
C CYS A 36 4.97 2.02 49.47
N SER A 37 4.84 1.51 50.67
CA SER A 37 5.56 0.38 51.18
C SER A 37 5.18 -0.93 50.47
N LEU A 38 6.18 -1.72 50.07
CA LEU A 38 6.02 -3.11 49.62
C LEU A 38 5.44 -3.95 50.78
N GLY A 39 4.25 -4.42 50.57
CA GLY A 39 3.58 -5.38 51.43
C GLY A 39 2.82 -6.40 50.56
N ASP A 40 3.07 -7.66 50.86
CA ASP A 40 2.44 -8.84 50.27
C ASP A 40 0.92 -8.65 50.03
N SER A 41 0.48 -8.68 48.79
CA SER A 41 -0.91 -8.76 48.45
C SER A 41 -1.19 -10.12 47.84
N MET A 42 -1.60 -11.06 48.71
CA MET A 42 -2.40 -12.20 48.30
C MET A 42 -3.58 -11.71 47.46
N ALA A 43 -3.79 -12.31 46.30
CA ALA A 43 -4.93 -12.05 45.43
C ALA A 43 -6.24 -12.18 46.22
N ARG A 44 -6.93 -11.09 46.40
CA ARG A 44 -8.33 -11.12 46.90
C ARG A 44 -9.20 -11.72 45.80
N PRO A 45 -10.11 -12.68 46.12
CA PRO A 45 -11.11 -13.11 45.17
C PRO A 45 -11.98 -11.89 44.81
N LEU A 46 -12.10 -11.61 43.52
CA LEU A 46 -13.01 -10.59 42.99
C LEU A 46 -14.45 -11.06 43.30
N THR A 47 -15.03 -10.50 44.38
CA THR A 47 -16.46 -10.61 44.64
C THR A 47 -17.22 -10.02 43.47
N SER A 48 -18.11 -10.82 42.89
CA SER A 48 -19.27 -10.49 42.05
C SER A 48 -19.42 -9.01 41.68
N GLN A 49 -18.72 -8.56 40.63
CA GLN A 49 -19.11 -7.39 39.91
C GLN A 49 -19.95 -7.83 38.71
N SER A 50 -21.16 -7.25 38.66
CA SER A 50 -22.12 -7.23 37.57
C SER A 50 -21.60 -7.81 36.24
N ASP A 51 -22.30 -8.82 35.74
CA ASP A 51 -22.17 -9.42 34.41
C ASP A 51 -22.30 -8.36 33.32
N SER A 52 -21.24 -7.55 33.10
CA SER A 52 -21.16 -6.76 31.90
C SER A 52 -20.86 -7.73 30.75
N GLU A 53 -21.85 -7.98 29.93
CA GLU A 53 -21.77 -8.80 28.72
C GLU A 53 -20.68 -8.36 27.75
N THR A 54 -20.15 -7.16 27.98
CA THR A 54 -19.18 -6.49 27.12
C THR A 54 -17.98 -5.94 27.90
N VAL A 55 -16.83 -5.84 27.23
CA VAL A 55 -15.57 -5.29 27.73
C VAL A 55 -15.06 -4.16 26.84
N GLY A 56 -14.07 -3.40 27.36
CA GLY A 56 -13.51 -2.23 26.68
C GLY A 56 -14.25 -0.94 26.99
N SER A 57 -13.59 0.21 26.80
CA SER A 57 -14.11 1.55 27.12
C SER A 57 -15.41 1.89 26.41
N ASN A 58 -15.62 1.35 25.22
CA ASN A 58 -16.80 1.60 24.39
C ASN A 58 -17.88 0.50 24.50
N GLY A 59 -17.64 -0.56 25.29
CA GLY A 59 -18.60 -1.66 25.48
C GLY A 59 -18.99 -2.44 24.22
N VAL A 60 -18.12 -2.46 23.22
CA VAL A 60 -18.39 -3.09 21.90
C VAL A 60 -17.95 -4.55 21.86
N ILE A 61 -17.00 -4.94 22.72
CA ILE A 61 -16.38 -6.27 22.68
C ILE A 61 -17.18 -7.22 23.59
N LYS A 62 -17.74 -8.30 23.04
CA LYS A 62 -18.41 -9.30 23.84
C LYS A 62 -17.39 -10.06 24.71
N ARG A 63 -17.66 -10.11 26.01
CA ARG A 63 -16.77 -10.78 26.99
C ARG A 63 -16.51 -12.24 26.62
N THR A 64 -17.52 -12.95 26.21
CA THR A 64 -17.43 -14.37 25.83
C THR A 64 -16.49 -14.59 24.65
N GLU A 65 -16.59 -13.78 23.59
CA GLU A 65 -15.71 -13.85 22.42
C GLU A 65 -14.27 -13.51 22.79
N PHE A 66 -14.09 -12.46 23.60
CA PHE A 66 -12.76 -12.00 24.02
C PHE A 66 -12.03 -13.04 24.86
N VAL A 67 -12.71 -13.63 25.86
CA VAL A 67 -12.16 -14.71 26.69
C VAL A 67 -11.78 -15.92 25.83
N LYS A 68 -12.63 -16.35 24.91
CA LYS A 68 -12.33 -17.46 23.99
C LYS A 68 -11.10 -17.20 23.12
N ILE A 69 -10.94 -15.97 22.60
CA ILE A 69 -9.77 -15.59 21.80
C ILE A 69 -8.49 -15.63 22.64
N ILE A 70 -8.54 -15.14 23.90
CA ILE A 70 -7.39 -15.20 24.83
C ILE A 70 -7.06 -16.67 25.17
N THR A 71 -8.06 -17.48 25.49
CA THR A 71 -7.89 -18.90 25.77
C THR A 71 -7.25 -19.62 24.59
N ARG A 72 -7.72 -19.35 23.36
CA ARG A 72 -7.12 -19.91 22.14
C ARG A 72 -5.66 -19.48 21.96
N ALA A 73 -5.36 -18.22 22.21
CA ALA A 73 -3.99 -17.69 22.15
C ALA A 73 -3.07 -18.36 23.18
N LEU A 74 -3.55 -18.58 24.41
CA LEU A 74 -2.78 -19.31 25.44
C LEU A 74 -2.45 -20.73 24.98
N TYR A 75 -3.41 -21.45 24.38
CA TYR A 75 -3.17 -22.79 23.84
C TYR A 75 -2.15 -22.75 22.67
N SER A 76 -2.28 -21.81 21.75
CA SER A 76 -1.36 -21.69 20.60
C SER A 76 0.07 -21.33 21.01
N LEU A 77 0.24 -20.54 22.07
CA LEU A 77 1.53 -20.20 22.65
C LEU A 77 2.13 -21.30 23.54
N GLY A 78 1.43 -22.42 23.73
CA GLY A 78 1.90 -23.55 24.53
C GLY A 78 1.55 -23.47 26.02
N TYR A 79 0.79 -22.47 26.47
CA TYR A 79 0.36 -22.31 27.87
C TYR A 79 -0.93 -23.06 28.18
N GLY A 80 -0.97 -24.36 27.86
CA GLY A 80 -2.19 -25.19 27.99
C GLY A 80 -2.80 -25.23 29.38
N LYS A 81 -1.97 -25.25 30.44
CA LYS A 81 -2.49 -25.23 31.83
C LYS A 81 -3.19 -23.89 32.15
N SER A 82 -2.61 -22.77 31.72
CA SER A 82 -3.21 -21.45 31.94
C SER A 82 -4.50 -21.27 31.13
N GLY A 83 -4.56 -21.84 29.92
CA GLY A 83 -5.78 -21.86 29.12
C GLY A 83 -6.90 -22.61 29.80
N ALA A 84 -6.64 -23.83 30.32
CA ALA A 84 -7.62 -24.63 31.04
C ALA A 84 -8.10 -23.95 32.33
N MET A 85 -7.18 -23.31 33.09
CA MET A 85 -7.56 -22.53 34.27
C MET A 85 -8.47 -21.34 33.90
N LEU A 86 -8.21 -20.67 32.80
CA LEU A 86 -9.05 -19.56 32.36
C LEU A 86 -10.45 -20.02 31.95
N GLU A 87 -10.58 -21.19 31.32
CA GLU A 87 -11.89 -21.80 31.02
C GLU A 87 -12.67 -22.15 32.31
N GLU A 88 -11.99 -22.71 33.30
CA GLU A 88 -12.59 -23.08 34.59
C GLU A 88 -12.99 -21.83 35.40
N GLU A 89 -12.13 -20.83 35.52
CA GLU A 89 -12.38 -19.60 36.28
C GLU A 89 -13.45 -18.73 35.63
N SER A 90 -13.43 -18.60 34.30
CA SER A 90 -14.40 -17.78 33.57
C SER A 90 -15.74 -18.44 33.35
N GLY A 91 -15.80 -19.79 33.46
CA GLY A 91 -16.98 -20.60 33.10
C GLY A 91 -17.28 -20.58 31.59
N ILE A 92 -16.36 -20.08 30.75
CA ILE A 92 -16.52 -19.95 29.30
C ILE A 92 -15.63 -20.97 28.60
N PRO A 93 -16.17 -22.13 28.14
CA PRO A 93 -15.38 -23.10 27.41
C PRO A 93 -15.00 -22.61 26.03
N LEU A 94 -13.80 -22.96 25.56
CA LEU A 94 -13.30 -22.59 24.23
C LEU A 94 -14.23 -23.12 23.13
N HIS A 95 -14.62 -24.38 23.23
CA HIS A 95 -15.51 -25.06 22.31
C HIS A 95 -16.75 -25.63 23.03
N SER A 96 -17.85 -25.74 22.31
CA SER A 96 -19.03 -26.47 22.82
C SER A 96 -18.71 -27.97 22.97
N PRO A 97 -19.48 -28.71 23.81
CA PRO A 97 -19.29 -30.15 23.96
C PRO A 97 -19.34 -30.92 22.64
N VAL A 98 -20.20 -30.49 21.70
CA VAL A 98 -20.36 -31.10 20.38
C VAL A 98 -19.09 -30.90 19.53
N ILE A 99 -18.50 -29.71 19.57
CA ILE A 99 -17.25 -29.40 18.83
C ILE A 99 -16.07 -30.14 19.43
N ASN A 100 -15.97 -30.26 20.77
CA ASN A 100 -14.91 -31.03 21.41
C ASN A 100 -15.04 -32.52 21.03
N LEU A 101 -16.24 -33.09 21.01
CA LEU A 101 -16.49 -34.45 20.56
C LEU A 101 -16.08 -34.63 19.10
N PHE A 102 -16.44 -33.69 18.23
CA PHE A 102 -16.06 -33.69 16.82
C PHE A 102 -14.53 -33.70 16.62
N ILE A 103 -13.81 -32.84 17.35
CA ILE A 103 -12.33 -32.78 17.30
C ILE A 103 -11.75 -34.11 17.79
N GLN A 104 -12.26 -34.65 18.88
CA GLN A 104 -11.81 -35.93 19.43
C GLN A 104 -12.03 -37.07 18.43
N GLN A 105 -13.21 -37.17 17.80
CA GLN A 105 -13.52 -38.17 16.81
C GLN A 105 -12.57 -38.14 15.61
N ILE A 106 -12.21 -36.96 15.12
CA ILE A 106 -11.20 -36.80 14.04
C ILE A 106 -9.84 -37.30 14.51
N MET A 107 -9.41 -36.92 15.72
CA MET A 107 -8.10 -37.33 16.24
C MET A 107 -8.02 -38.82 16.51
N GLU A 108 -9.14 -39.46 16.90
CA GLU A 108 -9.26 -40.89 17.08
C GLU A 108 -9.41 -41.66 15.75
N GLY A 109 -9.78 -40.97 14.66
CA GLY A 109 -10.02 -41.57 13.34
C GLY A 109 -11.41 -42.21 13.21
N LYS A 110 -12.37 -41.74 13.99
CA LYS A 110 -13.79 -42.12 13.93
C LYS A 110 -14.51 -41.28 12.86
N TRP A 111 -14.16 -41.55 11.59
CA TRP A 111 -14.55 -40.72 10.46
C TRP A 111 -16.07 -40.65 10.25
N ASP A 112 -16.78 -41.76 10.36
CA ASP A 112 -18.21 -41.82 10.13
C ASP A 112 -18.99 -41.08 11.23
N GLU A 113 -18.55 -41.25 12.47
CA GLU A 113 -19.10 -40.51 13.61
C GLU A 113 -18.85 -39.02 13.49
N SER A 114 -17.66 -38.62 13.05
CA SER A 114 -17.31 -37.20 12.87
C SER A 114 -18.15 -36.51 11.79
N VAL A 115 -18.51 -37.21 10.70
CA VAL A 115 -19.42 -36.67 9.66
C VAL A 115 -20.85 -36.54 10.20
N ILE A 116 -21.29 -37.44 11.09
CA ILE A 116 -22.60 -37.33 11.74
C ILE A 116 -22.62 -36.13 12.68
N THR A 117 -21.62 -36.03 13.58
CA THR A 117 -21.50 -34.90 14.53
C THR A 117 -21.37 -33.55 13.82
N LEU A 118 -20.67 -33.50 12.67
CA LEU A 118 -20.58 -32.28 11.86
C LEU A 118 -21.95 -31.75 11.41
N ARG A 119 -22.90 -32.66 11.09
CA ARG A 119 -24.26 -32.29 10.67
C ARG A 119 -25.16 -31.86 11.84
N GLU A 120 -24.78 -32.18 13.05
CA GLU A 120 -25.48 -31.74 14.28
C GLU A 120 -25.09 -30.30 14.69
N ILE A 121 -24.13 -29.69 14.01
CA ILE A 121 -23.73 -28.29 14.24
C ILE A 121 -24.68 -27.37 13.46
N ASP A 122 -25.72 -26.87 14.13
CA ASP A 122 -26.81 -26.08 13.53
C ASP A 122 -26.36 -24.77 12.81
N ILE A 123 -25.16 -24.30 13.07
CA ILE A 123 -24.64 -23.01 12.52
C ILE A 123 -24.13 -23.17 11.08
N LEU A 124 -23.97 -24.40 10.57
CA LEU A 124 -23.32 -24.65 9.28
C LEU A 124 -24.33 -24.69 8.13
N ASP A 125 -23.99 -24.03 7.06
CA ASP A 125 -24.71 -24.15 5.80
C ASP A 125 -24.41 -25.48 5.08
N GLU A 126 -25.35 -25.97 4.29
CA GLU A 126 -25.24 -27.26 3.60
C GLU A 126 -23.98 -27.37 2.71
N LYS A 127 -23.56 -26.28 2.12
CA LYS A 127 -22.35 -26.24 1.27
C LYS A 127 -21.08 -26.45 2.09
N THR A 128 -20.96 -25.79 3.24
CA THR A 128 -19.82 -25.94 4.17
C THR A 128 -19.79 -27.34 4.76
N VAL A 129 -20.94 -27.90 5.15
CA VAL A 129 -21.02 -29.29 5.63
C VAL A 129 -20.56 -30.29 4.58
N LYS A 130 -20.94 -30.10 3.31
CA LYS A 130 -20.51 -30.97 2.21
C LYS A 130 -18.98 -30.86 1.99
N LEU A 131 -18.42 -29.63 1.98
CA LEU A 131 -16.97 -29.40 1.82
C LEU A 131 -16.18 -30.04 2.97
N ALA A 132 -16.60 -29.79 4.20
CA ALA A 132 -15.96 -30.37 5.38
C ALA A 132 -16.05 -31.92 5.39
N SER A 133 -17.21 -32.47 5.02
CA SER A 133 -17.39 -33.93 4.89
C SER A 133 -16.46 -34.50 3.82
N PHE A 134 -16.23 -33.78 2.72
CA PHE A 134 -15.31 -34.22 1.67
C PHE A 134 -13.88 -34.34 2.22
N ASP A 135 -13.35 -33.32 2.92
CA ASP A 135 -12.00 -33.34 3.50
C ASP A 135 -11.84 -34.47 4.55
N ILE A 136 -12.86 -34.73 5.37
CA ILE A 136 -12.86 -35.80 6.35
C ILE A 136 -12.82 -37.17 5.66
N LEU A 137 -13.69 -37.39 4.67
CA LEU A 137 -13.81 -38.67 3.96
C LEU A 137 -12.61 -38.90 3.03
N GLU A 138 -12.00 -37.88 2.50
CA GLU A 138 -10.72 -37.97 1.77
C GLU A 138 -9.63 -38.54 2.67
N GLN A 139 -9.53 -38.07 3.91
CA GLN A 139 -8.58 -38.61 4.88
C GLN A 139 -8.88 -40.07 5.24
N LYS A 140 -10.15 -40.40 5.49
CA LYS A 140 -10.62 -41.80 5.70
C LYS A 140 -10.16 -42.69 4.54
N PHE A 141 -10.35 -42.25 3.30
CA PHE A 141 -9.95 -42.94 2.10
C PHE A 141 -8.42 -43.21 2.06
N PHE A 142 -7.59 -42.22 2.37
CA PHE A 142 -6.15 -42.42 2.41
C PHE A 142 -5.67 -43.30 3.55
N GLU A 143 -6.34 -43.28 4.72
CA GLU A 143 -6.00 -44.17 5.81
C GLU A 143 -6.36 -45.64 5.48
N LEU A 144 -7.49 -45.87 4.80
CA LEU A 144 -7.88 -47.19 4.33
C LEU A 144 -6.91 -47.74 3.27
N LEU A 145 -6.43 -46.90 2.35
CA LEU A 145 -5.40 -47.28 1.38
C LEU A 145 -4.06 -47.63 2.04
N ARG A 146 -3.66 -46.93 3.11
CA ARG A 146 -2.46 -47.27 3.88
C ARG A 146 -2.55 -48.59 4.61
N LEU A 147 -3.77 -48.99 5.00
CA LEU A 147 -4.05 -50.28 5.62
C LEU A 147 -4.24 -51.42 4.60
N ASP A 148 -3.97 -51.13 3.32
CA ASP A 148 -4.16 -52.06 2.19
C ASP A 148 -5.60 -52.55 2.02
N ASN A 149 -6.57 -51.82 2.55
CA ASN A 149 -7.99 -52.16 2.47
C ASN A 149 -8.65 -51.44 1.29
N ILE A 150 -8.27 -51.86 0.08
CA ILE A 150 -8.70 -51.25 -1.20
C ILE A 150 -10.24 -51.37 -1.36
N GLY A 151 -10.84 -52.45 -0.89
CA GLY A 151 -12.29 -52.65 -1.00
C GLY A 151 -13.09 -51.61 -0.18
N ALA A 152 -12.65 -51.35 1.04
CA ALA A 152 -13.29 -50.32 1.88
C ALA A 152 -13.01 -48.91 1.34
N ALA A 153 -11.80 -48.63 0.84
CA ALA A 153 -11.47 -47.34 0.20
C ALA A 153 -12.34 -47.08 -1.04
N LEU A 154 -12.56 -48.11 -1.89
CA LEU A 154 -13.49 -48.01 -3.03
C LEU A 154 -14.93 -47.74 -2.57
N GLY A 155 -15.38 -48.43 -1.46
CA GLY A 155 -16.68 -48.20 -0.85
C GLY A 155 -16.85 -46.73 -0.41
N THR A 156 -15.87 -46.19 0.31
CA THR A 156 -15.85 -44.78 0.74
C THR A 156 -15.92 -43.83 -0.44
N LEU A 157 -15.09 -44.04 -1.47
CA LEU A 157 -15.08 -43.18 -2.66
C LEU A 157 -16.44 -43.19 -3.36
N ARG A 158 -17.03 -44.39 -3.61
CA ARG A 158 -18.24 -44.54 -4.40
C ARG A 158 -19.51 -44.15 -3.64
N ASN A 159 -19.62 -44.52 -2.36
CA ASN A 159 -20.86 -44.39 -1.62
C ASN A 159 -20.92 -43.15 -0.73
N GLU A 160 -19.76 -42.60 -0.35
CA GLU A 160 -19.70 -41.49 0.62
C GLU A 160 -19.18 -40.19 -0.03
N ILE A 161 -18.07 -40.23 -0.81
CA ILE A 161 -17.47 -39.05 -1.41
C ILE A 161 -18.19 -38.61 -2.69
N THR A 162 -18.40 -39.53 -3.64
CA THR A 162 -19.04 -39.22 -4.92
C THR A 162 -20.44 -38.61 -4.79
N PRO A 163 -21.30 -39.05 -3.84
CA PRO A 163 -22.62 -38.47 -3.66
C PRO A 163 -22.64 -37.02 -3.15
N LEU A 164 -21.51 -36.50 -2.61
CA LEU A 164 -21.40 -35.10 -2.20
C LEU A 164 -21.46 -34.15 -3.40
N ASN A 165 -21.13 -34.65 -4.58
CA ASN A 165 -21.13 -33.94 -5.86
C ASN A 165 -20.30 -32.64 -5.83
N ILE A 166 -19.13 -32.71 -5.19
CA ILE A 166 -18.17 -31.63 -5.01
C ILE A 166 -16.83 -32.09 -5.59
N ASN A 167 -16.12 -31.17 -6.28
CA ASN A 167 -14.77 -31.35 -6.77
C ASN A 167 -14.57 -32.66 -7.59
N THR A 168 -15.28 -32.77 -8.69
CA THR A 168 -15.27 -33.95 -9.58
C THR A 168 -13.87 -34.32 -10.05
N ASP A 169 -13.01 -33.34 -10.33
CA ASP A 169 -11.63 -33.57 -10.78
C ASP A 169 -10.84 -34.29 -9.66
N ARG A 170 -11.02 -33.88 -8.42
CA ARG A 170 -10.39 -34.54 -7.27
C ARG A 170 -10.89 -35.95 -7.05
N VAL A 171 -12.18 -36.22 -7.28
CA VAL A 171 -12.74 -37.58 -7.24
C VAL A 171 -12.10 -38.47 -8.31
N HIS A 172 -11.85 -37.94 -9.50
CA HIS A 172 -11.13 -38.66 -10.55
C HIS A 172 -9.65 -38.95 -10.16
N GLU A 173 -8.98 -37.99 -9.52
CA GLU A 173 -7.62 -38.23 -8.99
C GLU A 173 -7.62 -39.33 -7.91
N LEU A 174 -8.57 -39.29 -6.97
CA LEU A 174 -8.71 -40.33 -5.94
C LEU A 174 -8.98 -41.71 -6.55
N SER A 175 -9.78 -41.79 -7.61
CA SER A 175 -10.02 -43.05 -8.32
C SER A 175 -8.73 -43.61 -8.96
N SER A 176 -7.84 -42.74 -9.43
CA SER A 176 -6.54 -43.14 -9.96
C SER A 176 -5.63 -43.71 -8.87
N CYS A 177 -5.76 -43.23 -7.64
CA CYS A 177 -5.01 -43.73 -6.47
C CYS A 177 -5.38 -45.19 -6.09
N LEU A 178 -6.57 -45.66 -6.43
CA LEU A 178 -6.96 -47.06 -6.23
C LEU A 178 -6.20 -48.01 -7.17
N ILE A 179 -5.86 -47.54 -8.37
CA ILE A 179 -5.13 -48.34 -9.41
C ILE A 179 -3.65 -48.40 -9.07
N GLN A 180 -3.08 -47.31 -8.55
CA GLN A 180 -1.66 -47.22 -8.22
C GLN A 180 -1.46 -46.61 -6.81
N PRO A 181 -1.75 -47.34 -5.73
CA PRO A 181 -1.67 -46.80 -4.35
C PRO A 181 -0.30 -46.29 -3.97
N SER A 182 0.77 -46.98 -4.41
CA SER A 182 2.16 -46.64 -4.14
C SER A 182 2.56 -45.23 -4.68
N ARG A 183 1.97 -44.81 -5.78
CA ARG A 183 2.26 -43.49 -6.39
C ARG A 183 1.62 -42.35 -5.61
N CYS A 184 0.44 -42.56 -5.03
CA CYS A 184 -0.27 -41.56 -4.23
C CYS A 184 0.24 -41.52 -2.79
N LEU A 185 0.69 -42.64 -2.24
CA LEU A 185 1.25 -42.70 -0.89
C LEU A 185 2.68 -42.14 -0.79
N ASN A 186 3.44 -42.11 -1.89
CA ASN A 186 4.79 -41.55 -1.97
C ASN A 186 4.83 -40.00 -2.04
N LEU A 187 3.71 -39.32 -2.18
CA LEU A 187 3.61 -37.86 -2.14
C LEU A 187 3.65 -37.25 -0.72
N GLY A 188 3.75 -38.09 0.32
CA GLY A 188 3.94 -37.67 1.70
C GLY A 188 5.01 -38.53 2.37
N ASN A 189 6.22 -38.00 2.55
CA ASN A 189 7.24 -38.58 3.43
C ASN A 189 6.59 -39.07 4.73
N GLY A 190 6.83 -40.33 5.12
CA GLY A 190 6.44 -41.07 6.29
C GLY A 190 6.08 -40.36 7.61
N ALA A 191 5.31 -39.30 7.54
CA ALA A 191 4.83 -38.56 8.69
C ALA A 191 3.67 -39.30 9.35
N HIS A 192 3.79 -39.56 10.61
CA HIS A 192 2.81 -40.22 11.47
C HIS A 192 1.35 -39.87 11.14
N VAL A 193 0.47 -40.87 11.20
CA VAL A 193 -0.98 -40.74 11.00
C VAL A 193 -1.57 -39.57 11.80
N SER A 194 -1.08 -39.32 13.03
CA SER A 194 -1.48 -38.16 13.84
C SER A 194 -1.21 -36.79 13.19
N LYS A 195 -0.09 -36.61 12.49
CA LYS A 195 0.19 -35.38 11.75
C LYS A 195 -0.76 -35.16 10.58
N SER A 196 -1.19 -36.25 9.94
CA SER A 196 -2.17 -36.20 8.87
C SER A 196 -3.56 -35.78 9.39
N ARG A 197 -3.96 -36.26 10.55
CA ARG A 197 -5.24 -35.93 11.23
C ARG A 197 -5.23 -34.47 11.72
N SER A 198 -4.13 -34.00 12.29
CA SER A 198 -3.97 -32.57 12.65
C SER A 198 -4.08 -31.67 11.43
N HIS A 199 -3.55 -32.09 10.28
CA HIS A 199 -3.68 -31.32 9.05
C HIS A 199 -5.13 -31.23 8.53
N VAL A 200 -5.95 -32.31 8.73
CA VAL A 200 -7.38 -32.23 8.45
C VAL A 200 -8.06 -31.19 9.36
N LEU A 201 -7.73 -31.17 10.65
CA LEU A 201 -8.25 -30.13 11.55
C LEU A 201 -7.84 -28.72 11.14
N GLU A 202 -6.61 -28.52 10.69
CA GLU A 202 -6.16 -27.23 10.14
C GLU A 202 -6.95 -26.81 8.89
N LYS A 203 -7.26 -27.74 7.98
CA LYS A 203 -8.12 -27.49 6.82
C LYS A 203 -9.54 -27.12 7.24
N LEU A 204 -10.12 -27.91 8.15
CA LEU A 204 -11.45 -27.65 8.68
C LEU A 204 -11.55 -26.32 9.41
N GLN A 205 -10.51 -25.93 10.15
CA GLN A 205 -10.45 -24.64 10.83
C GLN A 205 -10.49 -23.44 9.87
N LYS A 206 -9.96 -23.60 8.65
CA LYS A 206 -10.04 -22.57 7.59
C LYS A 206 -11.39 -22.53 6.89
N LEU A 207 -12.09 -23.67 6.88
CA LEU A 207 -13.36 -23.84 6.18
C LEU A 207 -14.55 -23.49 7.07
N LEU A 208 -14.49 -23.90 8.34
CA LEU A 208 -15.58 -23.70 9.30
C LEU A 208 -15.65 -22.26 9.81
N PRO A 209 -16.85 -21.72 10.09
CA PRO A 209 -17.00 -20.39 10.67
C PRO A 209 -16.20 -20.23 11.98
N PRO A 210 -15.67 -19.03 12.27
CA PRO A 210 -14.94 -18.75 13.51
C PRO A 210 -15.74 -19.02 14.79
N ASP A 211 -17.07 -18.97 14.73
CA ASP A 211 -17.96 -19.30 15.85
C ASP A 211 -17.89 -20.79 16.21
N VAL A 212 -17.57 -21.66 15.25
CA VAL A 212 -17.36 -23.08 15.43
C VAL A 212 -15.92 -23.38 15.84
N MET A 213 -14.96 -22.88 15.08
CA MET A 213 -13.54 -23.11 15.36
C MET A 213 -12.74 -21.80 15.22
N ILE A 214 -12.31 -21.24 16.36
CA ILE A 214 -11.51 -20.01 16.39
C ILE A 214 -10.13 -20.29 15.81
N PRO A 215 -9.65 -19.50 14.83
CA PRO A 215 -8.31 -19.60 14.26
C PRO A 215 -7.22 -19.47 15.32
N GLU A 216 -6.15 -20.28 15.23
CA GLU A 216 -5.10 -20.32 16.25
C GLU A 216 -4.43 -18.96 16.48
N LYS A 217 -4.17 -18.23 15.40
CA LYS A 217 -3.49 -16.94 15.43
C LYS A 217 -4.46 -15.74 15.40
N ARG A 218 -5.71 -15.92 15.86
CA ARG A 218 -6.71 -14.85 15.77
C ARG A 218 -6.34 -13.61 16.57
N LEU A 219 -5.79 -13.77 17.78
CA LEU A 219 -5.34 -12.66 18.61
C LEU A 219 -4.18 -11.92 17.94
N GLU A 220 -3.18 -12.65 17.45
CA GLU A 220 -2.05 -12.10 16.73
C GLU A 220 -2.53 -11.27 15.52
N GLN A 221 -3.42 -11.83 14.70
CA GLN A 221 -3.99 -11.11 13.55
C GLN A 221 -4.76 -9.84 13.93
N LEU A 222 -5.46 -9.83 15.06
CA LEU A 222 -6.15 -8.63 15.55
C LEU A 222 -5.16 -7.56 16.01
N VAL A 223 -4.09 -7.97 16.70
CA VAL A 223 -3.03 -7.10 17.15
C VAL A 223 -2.24 -6.55 15.97
N GLU A 224 -1.89 -7.37 14.99
CA GLU A 224 -1.23 -6.93 13.75
C GLU A 224 -2.06 -5.87 13.03
N ARG A 225 -3.37 -6.11 12.86
CA ARG A 225 -4.27 -5.11 12.27
C ARG A 225 -4.35 -3.81 13.08
N ALA A 226 -4.32 -3.89 14.40
CA ALA A 226 -4.31 -2.71 15.26
C ALA A 226 -3.01 -1.91 15.07
N LEU A 227 -1.85 -2.58 14.96
CA LEU A 227 -0.57 -1.95 14.66
C LEU A 227 -0.55 -1.34 13.24
N ASP A 228 -1.11 -2.02 12.25
CA ASP A 228 -1.25 -1.48 10.89
C ASP A 228 -2.11 -0.22 10.88
N MET A 229 -3.24 -0.21 11.59
CA MET A 229 -4.08 0.99 11.73
C MET A 229 -3.35 2.13 12.43
N GLN A 230 -2.52 1.86 13.44
CA GLN A 230 -1.71 2.89 14.09
C GLN A 230 -0.66 3.45 13.12
N ARG A 231 -0.04 2.59 12.31
CA ARG A 231 0.92 2.99 11.29
C ARG A 231 0.28 3.85 10.21
N GLU A 232 -0.88 3.44 9.70
CA GLU A 232 -1.65 4.18 8.70
C GLU A 232 -2.16 5.53 9.22
N GLY A 233 -2.49 5.60 10.51
CA GLY A 233 -2.89 6.84 11.20
C GLY A 233 -1.73 7.76 11.55
N CYS A 234 -0.48 7.29 11.42
CA CYS A 234 0.71 8.09 11.73
C CYS A 234 1.08 9.00 10.55
N VAL A 235 0.72 10.27 10.66
CA VAL A 235 0.84 11.29 9.60
C VAL A 235 2.28 11.48 9.07
N PHE A 236 3.31 11.14 9.86
CA PHE A 236 4.71 11.30 9.48
C PHE A 236 5.44 9.96 9.28
N HIS A 237 4.71 8.85 9.16
CA HIS A 237 5.33 7.54 8.95
C HIS A 237 5.94 7.41 7.55
N ASN A 238 7.27 7.40 7.49
CA ASN A 238 8.04 7.32 6.24
C ASN A 238 9.31 6.47 6.44
N THR A 239 9.15 5.26 6.97
CA THR A 239 10.28 4.37 7.23
C THR A 239 9.90 2.90 7.03
N LEU A 240 10.85 2.12 6.49
CA LEU A 240 10.71 0.67 6.33
C LEU A 240 10.84 -0.08 7.68
N ASN A 241 11.66 0.46 8.59
CA ASN A 241 11.99 -0.15 9.86
C ASN A 241 11.31 0.63 10.99
N SER A 242 10.06 0.33 11.27
CA SER A 242 9.42 0.78 12.50
C SER A 242 9.42 -0.35 13.51
N ASP A 243 10.15 -0.18 14.60
CA ASP A 243 9.95 -0.98 15.80
C ASP A 243 8.59 -0.62 16.38
N LEU A 244 7.54 -1.29 15.89
CA LEU A 244 6.20 -1.12 16.42
C LEU A 244 6.14 -1.75 17.81
N SER A 245 5.80 -0.95 18.82
CA SER A 245 5.64 -1.41 20.19
C SER A 245 4.18 -1.65 20.50
N LEU A 246 3.89 -2.74 21.21
CA LEU A 246 2.54 -2.99 21.75
C LEU A 246 2.26 -2.18 23.03
N TYR A 247 3.27 -1.52 23.60
CA TYR A 247 3.16 -0.76 24.85
C TYR A 247 2.84 0.71 24.66
N SER A 248 3.07 1.23 23.46
CA SER A 248 2.84 2.65 23.14
C SER A 248 2.36 2.81 21.71
N ASP A 249 1.50 3.77 21.48
CA ASP A 249 1.03 4.11 20.15
C ASP A 249 2.18 4.59 19.26
N HIS A 250 2.13 4.19 17.99
CA HIS A 250 3.15 4.54 17.02
C HIS A 250 3.05 6.01 16.61
N GLN A 251 4.13 6.78 16.80
CA GLN A 251 4.24 8.17 16.36
C GLN A 251 5.61 8.46 15.78
N CYS A 252 5.65 8.90 14.52
CA CYS A 252 6.87 9.39 13.86
C CYS A 252 7.00 10.91 14.00
N GLY A 253 8.24 11.38 14.04
CA GLY A 253 8.53 12.80 14.03
C GLY A 253 8.51 13.38 12.60
N ARG A 254 8.31 14.71 12.50
CA ARG A 254 8.35 15.46 11.22
C ARG A 254 9.65 15.31 10.43
N ASN A 255 10.73 14.89 11.08
CA ASN A 255 12.05 14.68 10.48
C ASN A 255 12.15 13.42 9.57
N GLN A 256 11.07 12.68 9.41
CA GLN A 256 11.02 11.52 8.50
C GLN A 256 10.70 11.91 7.05
N ILE A 257 10.26 13.13 6.79
CA ILE A 257 9.89 13.61 5.45
C ILE A 257 11.06 14.44 4.88
N PRO A 258 11.41 14.25 3.58
CA PRO A 258 12.45 15.05 2.93
C PRO A 258 12.02 16.51 2.84
N SER A 259 12.61 17.39 3.66
CA SER A 259 12.23 18.80 3.79
C SER A 259 13.37 19.78 3.52
N GLU A 260 14.60 19.30 3.39
CA GLU A 260 15.78 20.13 3.18
C GLU A 260 16.36 19.95 1.78
N THR A 261 16.75 21.04 1.12
CA THR A 261 17.51 20.95 -0.14
C THR A 261 18.91 20.41 0.16
N ILE A 262 19.19 19.17 -0.24
CA ILE A 262 20.51 18.55 -0.07
C ILE A 262 21.44 18.83 -1.26
N GLN A 263 20.88 19.06 -2.45
CA GLN A 263 21.64 19.35 -3.65
C GLN A 263 20.81 20.14 -4.66
N ILE A 264 21.50 21.00 -5.45
CA ILE A 264 20.92 21.73 -6.58
C ILE A 264 21.68 21.31 -7.84
N LEU A 265 20.97 20.90 -8.87
CA LEU A 265 21.50 20.51 -10.17
C LEU A 265 21.16 21.62 -11.17
N ALA A 266 22.19 22.27 -11.75
CA ALA A 266 22.04 23.46 -12.60
C ALA A 266 22.66 23.27 -13.99
N GLU A 267 22.55 22.07 -14.56
CA GLU A 267 23.15 21.72 -15.86
C GLU A 267 22.26 22.07 -17.06
N HIS A 268 20.94 22.23 -16.87
CA HIS A 268 20.05 22.67 -17.93
C HIS A 268 20.22 24.15 -18.25
N LYS A 269 20.06 24.48 -19.53
CA LYS A 269 20.23 25.86 -20.03
C LYS A 269 18.93 26.66 -20.04
N ASP A 270 17.78 25.97 -19.93
CA ASP A 270 16.45 26.57 -19.93
C ASP A 270 15.53 25.82 -18.97
N GLU A 271 14.26 26.19 -18.88
CA GLU A 271 13.23 25.63 -18.01
C GLU A 271 13.22 24.11 -18.01
N VAL A 272 13.12 23.50 -16.83
CA VAL A 272 12.99 22.04 -16.68
C VAL A 272 11.52 21.71 -16.46
N TRP A 273 10.92 20.99 -17.41
CA TRP A 273 9.48 20.77 -17.42
C TRP A 273 9.03 19.43 -16.85
N PHE A 274 9.89 18.42 -16.91
CA PHE A 274 9.56 17.09 -16.43
C PHE A 274 10.77 16.43 -15.77
N LEU A 275 10.48 15.57 -14.78
CA LEU A 275 11.48 14.70 -14.19
C LEU A 275 10.83 13.41 -13.68
N GLN A 276 11.61 12.33 -13.69
CA GLN A 276 11.15 11.02 -13.22
C GLN A 276 12.33 10.18 -12.74
N PHE A 277 12.24 9.63 -11.53
CA PHE A 277 13.17 8.60 -11.09
C PHE A 277 12.94 7.29 -11.86
N SER A 278 14.00 6.51 -12.06
CA SER A 278 13.92 5.14 -12.55
C SER A 278 13.23 4.23 -11.54
N ASN A 279 12.70 3.08 -11.99
CA ASN A 279 11.97 2.15 -11.12
C ASN A 279 12.81 1.61 -9.96
N ASN A 280 14.12 1.44 -10.19
CA ASN A 280 15.09 1.01 -9.16
C ASN A 280 15.65 2.17 -8.31
N GLY A 281 15.23 3.41 -8.57
CA GLY A 281 15.66 4.61 -7.84
C GLY A 281 17.12 5.03 -8.03
N ARG A 282 17.88 4.35 -8.90
CA ARG A 282 19.32 4.61 -9.12
C ARG A 282 19.60 5.71 -10.14
N PHE A 283 18.59 6.08 -10.90
CA PHE A 283 18.71 7.13 -11.90
C PHE A 283 17.55 8.12 -11.75
N LEU A 284 17.80 9.34 -12.23
CA LEU A 284 16.79 10.37 -12.42
C LEU A 284 16.89 10.82 -13.88
N ALA A 285 15.78 11.02 -14.57
CA ALA A 285 15.74 11.62 -15.90
C ALA A 285 15.02 12.96 -15.82
N SER A 286 15.53 13.95 -16.55
CA SER A 286 14.91 15.27 -16.66
C SER A 286 14.74 15.67 -18.12
N ALA A 287 13.67 16.40 -18.43
CA ALA A 287 13.38 16.96 -19.75
C ALA A 287 13.23 18.47 -19.68
N SER A 288 13.79 19.17 -20.67
CA SER A 288 13.88 20.63 -20.66
C SER A 288 13.48 21.26 -21.99
N LYS A 289 13.12 22.53 -21.90
CA LYS A 289 12.94 23.45 -23.01
C LYS A 289 14.23 23.69 -23.79
N ASP A 290 15.41 23.43 -23.21
CA ASP A 290 16.72 23.51 -23.85
C ASP A 290 16.97 22.45 -24.92
N GLN A 291 15.93 21.65 -25.28
CA GLN A 291 15.95 20.59 -26.29
C GLN A 291 16.75 19.34 -25.86
N THR A 292 17.13 19.25 -24.59
CA THR A 292 17.89 18.11 -24.06
C THR A 292 17.08 17.37 -23.00
N ALA A 293 17.36 16.09 -22.85
CA ALA A 293 17.08 15.34 -21.64
C ALA A 293 18.40 14.96 -20.96
N ILE A 294 18.40 14.83 -19.65
CA ILE A 294 19.59 14.46 -18.90
C ILE A 294 19.28 13.24 -18.03
N ILE A 295 20.18 12.26 -18.07
CA ILE A 295 20.20 11.15 -17.15
C ILE A 295 21.19 11.45 -16.03
N TRP A 296 20.72 11.41 -14.81
CA TRP A 296 21.48 11.60 -13.60
C TRP A 296 21.63 10.27 -12.87
N GLN A 297 22.78 10.03 -12.28
CA GLN A 297 23.04 8.85 -11.44
C GLN A 297 22.89 9.22 -9.96
N VAL A 298 22.12 8.44 -9.23
CA VAL A 298 21.96 8.55 -7.77
C VAL A 298 23.02 7.68 -7.11
N GLY A 299 23.89 8.29 -6.29
CA GLY A 299 24.89 7.60 -5.50
C GLY A 299 24.33 7.02 -4.21
N GLU A 300 25.07 6.13 -3.58
CA GLU A 300 24.70 5.51 -2.30
C GLU A 300 24.61 6.53 -1.15
N ASP A 301 25.35 7.64 -1.25
CA ASP A 301 25.31 8.78 -0.32
C ASP A 301 24.17 9.77 -0.61
N SER A 302 23.21 9.37 -1.44
CA SER A 302 22.09 10.21 -1.92
C SER A 302 22.51 11.45 -2.73
N LYS A 303 23.77 11.53 -3.16
CA LYS A 303 24.21 12.56 -4.10
C LYS A 303 23.88 12.16 -5.52
N VAL A 304 23.57 13.16 -6.32
CA VAL A 304 23.15 13.01 -7.71
C VAL A 304 24.20 13.61 -8.64
N PHE A 305 24.65 12.82 -9.61
CA PHE A 305 25.70 13.18 -10.55
C PHE A 305 25.18 13.14 -11.98
N LEU A 306 25.64 14.06 -12.83
CA LEU A 306 25.36 13.99 -14.26
C LEU A 306 25.98 12.72 -14.84
N LYS A 307 25.16 11.88 -15.50
CA LYS A 307 25.63 10.69 -16.19
C LYS A 307 25.69 10.93 -17.70
N HIS A 308 24.58 11.27 -18.32
CA HIS A 308 24.49 11.50 -19.76
C HIS A 308 23.61 12.71 -20.06
N ARG A 309 24.07 13.57 -20.98
CA ARG A 309 23.24 14.59 -21.64
C ARG A 309 22.79 14.02 -22.99
N LEU A 310 21.49 13.88 -23.17
CA LEU A 310 20.89 13.30 -24.37
C LEU A 310 20.59 14.43 -25.36
N GLU A 311 21.45 14.59 -26.34
CA GLU A 311 21.34 15.60 -27.39
C GLU A 311 20.84 14.97 -28.68
N GLY A 312 19.93 15.66 -29.39
CA GLY A 312 19.39 15.16 -30.68
C GLY A 312 18.02 15.69 -31.01
N HIS A 313 17.19 16.03 -29.99
CA HIS A 313 15.93 16.71 -30.23
C HIS A 313 16.18 18.13 -30.80
N GLN A 314 15.34 18.51 -31.78
CA GLN A 314 15.41 19.82 -32.43
C GLN A 314 14.43 20.85 -31.82
N LYS A 315 13.56 20.39 -30.91
CA LYS A 315 12.56 21.17 -30.21
C LYS A 315 12.51 20.75 -28.73
N PRO A 316 11.88 21.55 -27.84
CA PRO A 316 11.77 21.23 -26.42
C PRO A 316 11.27 19.82 -26.13
N VAL A 317 11.86 19.18 -25.12
CA VAL A 317 11.47 17.86 -24.62
C VAL A 317 10.45 18.04 -23.51
N LEU A 318 9.30 17.36 -23.62
CA LEU A 318 8.17 17.51 -22.70
C LEU A 318 8.09 16.41 -21.63
N SER A 319 8.49 15.20 -21.97
CA SER A 319 8.31 14.05 -21.10
C SER A 319 9.39 12.99 -21.33
N VAL A 320 9.61 12.22 -20.28
CA VAL A 320 10.49 11.05 -20.30
C VAL A 320 9.75 9.85 -19.73
N SER A 321 10.14 8.63 -20.13
CA SER A 321 9.59 7.39 -19.60
C SER A 321 10.66 6.30 -19.54
N TRP A 322 10.90 5.78 -18.34
CA TRP A 322 11.84 4.69 -18.10
C TRP A 322 11.25 3.34 -18.54
N SER A 323 12.09 2.49 -19.15
CA SER A 323 11.72 1.09 -19.38
C SER A 323 11.55 0.35 -18.04
N PRO A 324 10.73 -0.71 -17.97
CA PRO A 324 10.55 -1.49 -16.75
C PRO A 324 11.83 -2.05 -16.13
N ASP A 325 12.85 -2.32 -16.96
CA ASP A 325 14.18 -2.80 -16.54
C ASP A 325 15.22 -1.69 -16.32
N ASP A 326 14.81 -0.41 -16.44
CA ASP A 326 15.63 0.79 -16.29
C ASP A 326 16.86 0.87 -17.22
N LYS A 327 16.89 0.07 -18.30
CA LYS A 327 18.01 0.10 -19.26
C LYS A 327 17.83 1.11 -20.38
N GLN A 328 16.58 1.47 -20.64
CA GLN A 328 16.24 2.38 -21.74
C GLN A 328 15.36 3.52 -21.24
N LEU A 329 15.49 4.67 -21.93
CA LEU A 329 14.69 5.86 -21.67
C LEU A 329 14.01 6.31 -22.96
N LEU A 330 12.69 6.51 -22.92
CA LEU A 330 11.98 7.22 -23.98
C LEU A 330 11.92 8.70 -23.66
N THR A 331 12.04 9.51 -24.70
CA THR A 331 11.84 10.97 -24.62
C THR A 331 10.94 11.41 -25.75
N CYS A 332 10.01 12.32 -25.47
CA CYS A 332 9.12 12.92 -26.46
C CYS A 332 8.90 14.40 -26.18
N GLY A 333 8.48 15.16 -27.19
CA GLY A 333 8.26 16.58 -27.05
C GLY A 333 7.69 17.22 -28.31
N HIS A 334 7.97 18.51 -28.47
CA HIS A 334 7.46 19.31 -29.60
C HIS A 334 8.04 18.94 -30.98
N GLU A 335 9.05 18.06 -31.02
CA GLU A 335 9.59 17.53 -32.28
C GLU A 335 8.65 16.54 -32.95
N GLU A 336 7.66 16.03 -32.20
CA GLU A 336 6.65 15.09 -32.69
C GLU A 336 7.23 13.70 -33.07
N VAL A 337 8.39 13.35 -32.50
CA VAL A 337 8.98 12.00 -32.55
C VAL A 337 9.29 11.51 -31.14
N VAL A 338 9.37 10.20 -30.99
CA VAL A 338 9.80 9.56 -29.74
C VAL A 338 11.18 8.95 -29.95
N ARG A 339 12.13 9.36 -29.13
CA ARG A 339 13.51 8.82 -29.14
C ARG A 339 13.68 7.83 -28.00
N CYS A 340 14.33 6.73 -28.30
CA CYS A 340 14.72 5.71 -27.32
C CYS A 340 16.24 5.76 -27.14
N TRP A 341 16.66 5.88 -25.88
CA TRP A 341 18.07 6.01 -25.50
C TRP A 341 18.50 4.83 -24.63
N ASP A 342 19.73 4.38 -24.81
CA ASP A 342 20.37 3.45 -23.89
C ASP A 342 20.82 4.23 -22.62
N ALA A 343 20.33 3.81 -21.45
CA ALA A 343 20.65 4.48 -20.19
C ALA A 343 22.11 4.26 -19.73
N THR A 344 22.80 3.28 -20.29
CA THR A 344 24.19 2.95 -19.97
C THR A 344 25.17 3.80 -20.79
N THR A 345 24.94 3.89 -22.11
CA THR A 345 25.82 4.59 -23.03
C THR A 345 25.41 6.03 -23.30
N GLY A 346 24.12 6.38 -23.14
CA GLY A 346 23.55 7.67 -23.51
C GLY A 346 23.31 7.84 -25.02
N GLU A 347 23.42 6.78 -25.81
CA GLU A 347 23.24 6.80 -27.26
C GLU A 347 21.76 6.65 -27.63
N CYS A 348 21.33 7.34 -28.70
CA CYS A 348 20.00 7.15 -29.28
C CYS A 348 19.96 5.88 -30.10
N ILE A 349 19.28 4.86 -29.59
CA ILE A 349 19.21 3.51 -30.22
C ILE A 349 18.05 3.37 -31.21
N ARG A 350 16.94 4.15 -31.01
CA ARG A 350 15.75 4.08 -31.87
C ARG A 350 15.03 5.42 -31.93
N ILE A 351 14.37 5.65 -33.06
CA ILE A 351 13.44 6.78 -33.23
C ILE A 351 12.12 6.20 -33.74
N TYR A 352 11.02 6.50 -33.04
CA TYR A 352 9.67 6.17 -33.46
C TYR A 352 9.06 7.42 -34.09
N GLU A 353 8.59 7.28 -35.31
CA GLU A 353 7.98 8.35 -36.09
C GLU A 353 6.88 7.80 -37.02
N LYS A 354 5.88 8.59 -37.31
CA LYS A 354 4.81 8.24 -38.23
C LYS A 354 4.61 9.39 -39.24
N SER A 355 4.66 9.08 -40.52
CA SER A 355 4.58 10.10 -41.59
C SER A 355 3.31 10.92 -41.49
N GLY A 356 3.48 12.26 -41.31
CA GLY A 356 2.38 13.22 -41.27
C GLY A 356 1.56 13.25 -39.96
N ILE A 357 1.95 12.49 -38.95
CA ILE A 357 1.29 12.45 -37.63
C ILE A 357 2.34 12.55 -36.55
N GLY A 358 2.24 13.57 -35.68
CA GLY A 358 3.19 13.79 -34.59
C GLY A 358 2.92 12.91 -33.37
N LEU A 359 3.97 12.39 -32.75
CA LEU A 359 3.93 11.65 -31.50
C LEU A 359 4.17 12.63 -30.35
N VAL A 360 3.24 12.69 -29.38
CA VAL A 360 3.23 13.73 -28.32
C VAL A 360 3.43 13.14 -26.92
N SER A 361 3.23 11.85 -26.75
CA SER A 361 3.48 11.14 -25.49
C SER A 361 3.94 9.71 -25.75
N CYS A 362 4.59 9.10 -24.78
CA CYS A 362 5.14 7.76 -24.89
C CYS A 362 5.18 7.06 -23.53
N GLY A 363 5.19 5.74 -23.59
CA GLY A 363 5.39 4.90 -22.43
C GLY A 363 5.74 3.46 -22.81
N TRP A 364 6.11 2.67 -21.83
CA TRP A 364 6.50 1.29 -21.97
C TRP A 364 5.40 0.34 -21.55
N PHE A 365 5.30 -0.81 -22.22
CA PHE A 365 4.56 -1.94 -21.68
C PHE A 365 5.31 -2.57 -20.49
N PRO A 366 4.61 -3.07 -19.47
CA PRO A 366 5.23 -3.66 -18.27
C PRO A 366 6.10 -4.89 -18.57
N ASP A 367 5.81 -5.61 -19.66
CA ASP A 367 6.57 -6.78 -20.11
C ASP A 367 7.87 -6.43 -20.87
N ASN A 368 8.17 -5.15 -21.03
CA ASN A 368 9.34 -4.61 -21.74
C ASN A 368 9.42 -5.02 -23.23
N LYS A 369 8.31 -5.45 -23.86
CA LYS A 369 8.30 -5.90 -25.24
C LYS A 369 7.78 -4.88 -26.25
N GLY A 370 7.22 -3.79 -25.78
CA GLY A 370 6.66 -2.78 -26.65
C GLY A 370 6.58 -1.40 -26.04
N VAL A 371 6.26 -0.46 -26.90
CA VAL A 371 6.09 0.95 -26.58
C VAL A 371 4.70 1.38 -27.04
N PHE A 372 4.01 2.19 -26.25
CA PHE A 372 2.80 2.87 -26.69
C PHE A 372 3.06 4.37 -26.87
N THR A 373 2.39 4.95 -27.85
CA THR A 373 2.54 6.38 -28.14
C THR A 373 1.17 7.02 -28.35
N GLY A 374 1.02 8.23 -27.81
CA GLY A 374 -0.11 9.10 -28.11
C GLY A 374 0.24 10.04 -29.26
N MET A 375 -0.71 10.26 -30.14
CA MET A 375 -0.52 11.04 -31.36
C MET A 375 -1.39 12.30 -31.38
N ASN A 376 -0.98 13.33 -32.13
CA ASN A 376 -1.73 14.57 -32.26
C ASN A 376 -3.03 14.42 -33.08
N ASP A 377 -3.21 13.34 -33.85
CA ASP A 377 -4.49 12.96 -34.45
C ASP A 377 -5.45 12.28 -33.47
N LYS A 378 -5.03 12.17 -32.17
CA LYS A 378 -5.78 11.60 -31.05
C LYS A 378 -5.88 10.06 -31.07
N SER A 379 -5.03 9.41 -31.81
CA SER A 379 -4.88 7.95 -31.77
C SER A 379 -3.81 7.53 -30.78
N ILE A 380 -3.91 6.30 -30.30
CA ILE A 380 -2.93 5.60 -29.49
C ILE A 380 -2.42 4.44 -30.31
N CYS A 381 -1.11 4.36 -30.51
CA CYS A 381 -0.50 3.30 -31.27
C CYS A 381 0.47 2.49 -30.43
N LEU A 382 0.51 1.20 -30.69
CA LEU A 382 1.45 0.25 -30.14
C LEU A 382 2.56 -0.06 -31.13
N TRP A 383 3.77 -0.14 -30.62
CA TRP A 383 4.97 -0.42 -31.39
C TRP A 383 5.74 -1.57 -30.76
N ASP A 384 6.33 -2.39 -31.57
CA ASP A 384 7.36 -3.32 -31.11
C ASP A 384 8.72 -2.60 -30.93
N LEU A 385 9.68 -3.33 -30.40
CA LEU A 385 11.04 -2.81 -30.22
C LEU A 385 11.77 -2.60 -31.56
N ASP A 386 11.30 -3.18 -32.64
CA ASP A 386 11.86 -3.01 -34.01
C ASP A 386 11.20 -1.84 -34.76
N ARG A 387 10.43 -0.99 -34.08
CA ARG A 387 9.74 0.19 -34.64
C ARG A 387 8.59 -0.16 -35.60
N LYS A 388 8.10 -1.38 -35.58
CA LYS A 388 6.95 -1.79 -36.35
C LYS A 388 5.67 -1.44 -35.57
N GLU A 389 4.75 -0.74 -36.21
CA GLU A 389 3.42 -0.50 -35.67
C GLU A 389 2.66 -1.83 -35.61
N LEU A 390 2.26 -2.21 -34.39
CA LEU A 390 1.50 -3.43 -34.13
C LEU A 390 0.00 -3.17 -34.28
N GLU A 391 -0.49 -2.14 -33.61
CA GLU A 391 -1.89 -1.78 -33.58
C GLU A 391 -2.05 -0.28 -33.32
N CYS A 392 -3.09 0.31 -33.89
CA CYS A 392 -3.44 1.70 -33.64
C CYS A 392 -4.93 1.83 -33.35
N TRP A 393 -5.28 2.54 -32.28
CA TRP A 393 -6.64 2.72 -31.85
C TRP A 393 -7.00 4.21 -31.80
N LYS A 394 -8.22 4.53 -32.24
CA LYS A 394 -8.76 5.88 -32.22
C LYS A 394 -10.13 5.86 -31.54
N GLY A 395 -10.20 6.50 -30.38
CA GLY A 395 -11.40 6.55 -29.56
C GLY A 395 -12.52 7.42 -30.13
N HIS A 396 -13.70 7.28 -29.54
CA HIS A 396 -14.89 8.03 -29.91
C HIS A 396 -14.86 9.48 -29.42
N ARG A 397 -14.21 9.75 -28.24
CA ARG A 397 -14.08 11.09 -27.69
C ARG A 397 -12.78 11.76 -28.12
N THR A 398 -12.80 13.09 -28.14
CA THR A 398 -11.59 13.89 -28.44
C THR A 398 -10.58 13.74 -27.31
N GLN A 399 -9.49 13.05 -27.56
CA GLN A 399 -8.45 12.81 -26.58
C GLN A 399 -7.35 13.87 -26.61
N LYS A 400 -6.82 14.20 -25.44
CA LYS A 400 -5.57 14.93 -25.26
C LYS A 400 -4.53 13.91 -24.85
N THR A 401 -3.85 13.34 -25.83
CA THR A 401 -2.87 12.25 -25.61
C THR A 401 -1.55 12.70 -25.01
N SER A 402 -1.51 13.89 -24.39
CA SER A 402 -0.29 14.44 -23.79
C SER A 402 0.18 13.74 -22.53
N ASP A 403 -0.75 13.16 -21.78
CA ASP A 403 -0.42 12.34 -20.60
C ASP A 403 -1.12 10.99 -20.75
N MET A 404 -0.33 9.93 -20.65
CA MET A 404 -0.78 8.56 -20.77
C MET A 404 -0.04 7.66 -19.79
N ALA A 405 -0.72 6.64 -19.28
CA ALA A 405 -0.15 5.60 -18.46
C ALA A 405 -0.76 4.24 -18.83
N ILE A 406 -0.09 3.17 -18.45
CA ILE A 406 -0.59 1.80 -18.57
C ILE A 406 -0.61 1.16 -17.18
N THR A 407 -1.61 0.31 -16.93
CA THR A 407 -1.67 -0.45 -15.68
C THR A 407 -0.57 -1.51 -15.63
N ASP A 408 -0.17 -1.90 -14.42
CA ASP A 408 0.93 -2.85 -14.17
C ASP A 408 0.69 -4.23 -14.80
N ASP A 409 -0.58 -4.61 -14.96
CA ASP A 409 -0.98 -5.84 -15.69
C ASP A 409 -0.90 -5.70 -17.23
N GLY A 410 -0.57 -4.52 -17.76
CA GLY A 410 -0.46 -4.22 -19.18
C GLY A 410 -1.79 -4.18 -19.95
N LYS A 411 -2.95 -4.29 -19.27
CA LYS A 411 -4.24 -4.46 -19.94
C LYS A 411 -4.99 -3.16 -20.20
N LYS A 412 -4.76 -2.14 -19.38
CA LYS A 412 -5.52 -0.88 -19.47
C LYS A 412 -4.61 0.29 -19.74
N ILE A 413 -4.97 1.09 -20.72
CA ILE A 413 -4.33 2.37 -21.00
C ILE A 413 -5.22 3.48 -20.45
N ILE A 414 -4.60 4.41 -19.73
CA ILE A 414 -5.24 5.59 -19.12
C ILE A 414 -4.78 6.81 -19.88
N SER A 415 -5.70 7.69 -20.26
CA SER A 415 -5.42 8.90 -21.03
C SER A 415 -6.41 10.02 -20.68
N ILE A 416 -5.97 11.27 -20.76
CA ILE A 416 -6.85 12.44 -20.57
C ILE A 416 -7.66 12.69 -21.86
N CYS A 417 -8.96 12.91 -21.69
CA CYS A 417 -9.85 13.40 -22.75
C CYS A 417 -10.02 14.92 -22.66
N LYS A 418 -10.34 15.56 -23.78
CA LYS A 418 -10.51 17.02 -23.85
C LYS A 418 -11.70 17.52 -23.02
N ASP A 419 -12.69 16.69 -22.76
CA ASP A 419 -13.97 17.03 -22.14
C ASP A 419 -13.95 16.81 -20.61
N ASN A 420 -12.82 17.13 -19.93
CA ASN A 420 -12.64 16.97 -18.49
C ASN A 420 -12.80 15.53 -17.99
N SER A 421 -12.52 14.56 -18.84
CA SER A 421 -12.65 13.15 -18.49
C SER A 421 -11.35 12.39 -18.70
N ILE A 422 -11.22 11.31 -17.95
CA ILE A 422 -10.13 10.34 -18.10
C ILE A 422 -10.72 9.09 -18.73
N LEU A 423 -10.11 8.67 -19.82
CA LEU A 423 -10.38 7.40 -20.46
C LEU A 423 -9.55 6.31 -19.77
N ILE A 424 -10.20 5.22 -19.39
CA ILE A 424 -9.61 3.94 -19.06
C ILE A 424 -10.00 2.98 -20.16
N PHE A 425 -9.06 2.65 -21.02
CA PHE A 425 -9.28 1.78 -22.17
C PHE A 425 -8.71 0.40 -21.88
N ASP A 426 -9.57 -0.61 -21.86
CA ASP A 426 -9.16 -2.01 -21.79
C ASP A 426 -8.73 -2.48 -23.18
N TRP A 427 -7.45 -2.80 -23.33
CA TRP A 427 -6.86 -3.12 -24.62
C TRP A 427 -7.32 -4.46 -25.17
N ASP A 428 -7.48 -5.47 -24.32
CA ASP A 428 -7.92 -6.79 -24.70
C ASP A 428 -9.41 -6.84 -25.00
N ALA A 429 -10.21 -6.29 -24.10
CA ALA A 429 -11.67 -6.27 -24.22
C ALA A 429 -12.19 -5.19 -25.20
N LYS A 430 -11.34 -4.23 -25.64
CA LYS A 430 -11.70 -3.06 -26.46
C LYS A 430 -12.84 -2.23 -25.85
N GLN A 431 -12.85 -2.14 -24.50
CA GLN A 431 -13.87 -1.42 -23.76
C GLN A 431 -13.34 -0.09 -23.24
N GLU A 432 -14.16 0.94 -23.40
CA GLU A 432 -13.91 2.29 -22.90
C GLU A 432 -14.68 2.51 -21.60
N ARG A 433 -14.03 3.06 -20.59
CA ARG A 433 -14.64 3.57 -19.36
C ARG A 433 -14.12 4.97 -19.09
N PHE A 434 -15.00 5.85 -18.61
CA PHE A 434 -14.66 7.25 -18.38
C PHE A 434 -14.83 7.61 -16.92
N ILE A 435 -13.96 8.50 -16.45
CA ILE A 435 -14.05 9.21 -15.17
C ILE A 435 -14.20 10.67 -15.53
N ASP A 436 -15.30 11.28 -15.14
CA ASP A 436 -15.60 12.68 -15.46
C ASP A 436 -15.32 13.56 -14.23
N GLU A 437 -14.64 14.69 -14.45
CA GLU A 437 -14.35 15.73 -13.48
C GLU A 437 -15.13 17.01 -13.80
N GLU A 438 -15.36 17.84 -12.77
CA GLU A 438 -16.07 19.12 -12.94
C GLU A 438 -15.21 20.15 -13.69
N ASP A 439 -13.87 20.10 -13.48
CA ASP A 439 -12.90 21.04 -14.02
C ASP A 439 -11.90 20.38 -14.99
N VAL A 440 -11.17 21.23 -15.72
CA VAL A 440 -10.19 20.79 -16.72
C VAL A 440 -9.04 20.02 -16.06
N ILE A 441 -8.86 18.79 -16.49
CA ILE A 441 -7.75 17.93 -16.09
C ILE A 441 -6.49 18.38 -16.84
N THR A 442 -5.41 18.52 -16.12
CA THR A 442 -4.15 19.02 -16.67
C THR A 442 -3.06 17.97 -16.71
N SER A 443 -2.99 17.11 -15.71
CA SER A 443 -2.09 15.96 -15.63
C SER A 443 -2.66 14.93 -14.66
N PHE A 444 -2.11 13.72 -14.69
CA PHE A 444 -2.42 12.69 -13.72
C PHE A 444 -1.17 11.85 -13.37
N TRP A 445 -1.26 11.09 -12.29
CA TRP A 445 -0.29 10.11 -11.86
C TRP A 445 -0.99 8.81 -11.45
N LEU A 446 -0.49 7.68 -11.92
CA LEU A 446 -1.01 6.35 -11.58
C LEU A 446 -0.16 5.74 -10.46
N SER A 447 -0.79 5.20 -9.40
CA SER A 447 -0.10 4.47 -8.34
C SER A 447 0.57 3.20 -8.85
N LYS A 448 1.59 2.71 -8.15
CA LYS A 448 2.32 1.49 -8.53
C LYS A 448 1.43 0.26 -8.60
N ASP A 449 0.45 0.14 -7.70
CA ASP A 449 -0.52 -0.95 -7.69
C ASP A 449 -1.63 -0.79 -8.73
N SER A 450 -1.60 0.29 -9.52
CA SER A 450 -2.59 0.63 -10.55
C SER A 450 -4.03 0.77 -10.04
N LYS A 451 -4.23 1.00 -8.74
CA LYS A 451 -5.56 1.14 -8.12
C LYS A 451 -5.96 2.58 -7.88
N MET A 452 -4.99 3.45 -7.69
CA MET A 452 -5.21 4.85 -7.37
C MET A 452 -4.73 5.75 -8.50
N LEU A 453 -5.52 6.77 -8.81
CA LEU A 453 -5.21 7.78 -9.81
C LEU A 453 -5.24 9.17 -9.17
N LEU A 454 -4.11 9.86 -9.21
CA LEU A 454 -3.98 11.24 -8.72
C LEU A 454 -4.20 12.19 -9.90
N VAL A 455 -5.22 13.01 -9.85
CA VAL A 455 -5.68 13.89 -10.94
C VAL A 455 -5.48 15.35 -10.56
N ASN A 456 -4.75 16.08 -11.37
CA ASN A 456 -4.52 17.50 -11.18
C ASN A 456 -5.51 18.33 -12.01
N LEU A 457 -6.23 19.24 -11.35
CA LEU A 457 -7.25 20.08 -11.97
C LEU A 457 -6.76 21.53 -12.11
N ILE A 458 -7.37 22.27 -13.02
CA ILE A 458 -7.01 23.67 -13.26
C ILE A 458 -7.43 24.60 -12.11
N ASN A 459 -8.43 24.21 -11.32
CA ASN A 459 -8.95 24.96 -10.17
C ASN A 459 -8.08 24.91 -8.91
N GLN A 460 -6.83 24.44 -9.01
CA GLN A 460 -5.87 24.31 -7.91
C GLN A 460 -6.24 23.18 -6.93
N GLU A 461 -6.95 22.19 -7.40
CA GLU A 461 -7.28 20.98 -6.65
C GLU A 461 -6.57 19.75 -7.23
N ILE A 462 -6.27 18.81 -6.35
CA ILE A 462 -5.76 17.49 -6.72
C ILE A 462 -6.74 16.47 -6.15
N HIS A 463 -7.28 15.62 -7.02
CA HIS A 463 -8.21 14.56 -6.62
C HIS A 463 -7.53 13.21 -6.66
N LEU A 464 -7.76 12.41 -5.63
CA LEU A 464 -7.33 11.01 -5.57
C LEU A 464 -8.53 10.11 -5.84
N TRP A 465 -8.47 9.37 -6.93
CA TRP A 465 -9.49 8.42 -7.33
C TRP A 465 -9.05 6.99 -7.05
N ASN A 466 -9.97 6.17 -6.53
CA ASN A 466 -9.83 4.73 -6.60
C ASN A 466 -10.49 4.27 -7.91
N ILE A 467 -9.72 3.61 -8.79
CA ILE A 467 -10.16 3.15 -10.11
C ILE A 467 -10.44 1.65 -10.16
N GLU A 468 -10.29 0.95 -9.04
CA GLU A 468 -10.67 -0.46 -8.90
C GLU A 468 -12.21 -0.59 -8.83
N GLY A 469 -12.79 -1.41 -9.68
CA GLY A 469 -14.24 -1.53 -9.76
C GLY A 469 -14.93 -0.25 -10.29
N ASN A 470 -15.90 0.29 -9.55
CA ASN A 470 -16.53 1.57 -9.87
C ASN A 470 -15.68 2.72 -9.35
N PRO A 471 -15.19 3.62 -10.25
CA PRO A 471 -14.35 4.73 -9.82
C PRO A 471 -15.06 5.65 -8.82
N LYS A 472 -14.30 6.07 -7.79
CA LYS A 472 -14.79 7.03 -6.79
C LYS A 472 -13.65 7.91 -6.26
N ILE A 473 -13.96 9.15 -5.95
CA ILE A 473 -13.05 10.06 -5.26
C ILE A 473 -12.84 9.56 -3.83
N VAL A 474 -11.58 9.45 -3.45
CA VAL A 474 -11.15 9.06 -2.09
C VAL A 474 -10.83 10.30 -1.26
N SER A 475 -10.09 11.25 -1.83
CA SER A 475 -9.64 12.46 -1.14
C SER A 475 -9.38 13.60 -2.13
N GLN A 476 -9.38 14.83 -1.59
CA GLN A 476 -9.09 16.06 -2.32
C GLN A 476 -8.03 16.87 -1.58
N TYR A 477 -7.08 17.45 -2.31
CA TYR A 477 -5.95 18.22 -1.75
C TYR A 477 -5.92 19.61 -2.36
N LYS A 478 -5.70 20.62 -1.50
CA LYS A 478 -5.74 22.04 -1.85
C LYS A 478 -4.60 22.79 -1.19
N GLY A 479 -4.30 24.00 -1.71
CA GLY A 479 -3.35 24.92 -1.09
C GLY A 479 -2.19 25.34 -1.98
N HIS A 480 -1.84 24.56 -3.02
CA HIS A 480 -0.86 24.95 -4.03
C HIS A 480 -1.48 25.96 -5.01
N THR A 481 -0.65 26.77 -5.61
CA THR A 481 -1.08 27.79 -6.61
C THR A 481 -0.87 27.30 -8.02
N ARG A 482 -1.90 27.46 -8.85
CA ARG A 482 -1.86 27.12 -10.25
C ARG A 482 -2.81 27.99 -11.06
N THR A 483 -2.32 28.56 -12.16
CA THR A 483 -3.11 29.44 -13.02
C THR A 483 -2.91 29.16 -14.51
N ARG A 484 -1.68 28.88 -14.96
CA ARG A 484 -1.31 28.79 -16.37
C ARG A 484 -0.60 27.50 -16.78
N PHE A 485 0.28 26.97 -15.92
CA PHE A 485 1.21 25.91 -16.28
C PHE A 485 0.66 24.53 -15.98
N VAL A 486 1.15 23.53 -16.69
CA VAL A 486 0.92 22.13 -16.35
C VAL A 486 1.85 21.77 -15.22
N ILE A 487 1.28 21.59 -14.04
CA ILE A 487 2.01 21.16 -12.85
C ILE A 487 1.71 19.69 -12.62
N ARG A 488 2.75 18.91 -12.30
CA ARG A 488 2.66 17.48 -12.06
C ARG A 488 2.90 17.17 -10.61
N SER A 489 2.04 16.29 -10.09
CA SER A 489 2.11 15.73 -8.75
C SER A 489 2.52 14.27 -8.82
N CYS A 490 3.01 13.72 -7.73
CA CYS A 490 3.32 12.30 -7.60
C CYS A 490 2.88 11.75 -6.23
N LEU A 491 2.64 10.46 -6.18
CA LEU A 491 2.60 9.69 -4.94
C LEU A 491 4.02 9.29 -4.56
N GLY A 492 4.29 9.14 -3.26
CA GLY A 492 5.59 8.69 -2.80
C GLY A 492 5.71 8.50 -1.31
N GLY A 493 6.95 8.27 -0.85
CA GLY A 493 7.24 7.84 0.51
C GLY A 493 6.95 6.35 0.74
N PHE A 494 6.94 5.95 2.00
CA PHE A 494 6.64 4.57 2.37
C PHE A 494 5.18 4.24 2.02
N GLU A 495 4.97 3.15 1.26
CA GLU A 495 3.64 2.71 0.79
C GLU A 495 2.83 3.82 0.07
N GLU A 496 3.53 4.76 -0.59
CA GLU A 496 2.89 5.91 -1.25
C GLU A 496 1.98 6.73 -0.30
N ALA A 497 2.40 6.86 0.97
CA ALA A 497 1.63 7.55 2.00
C ALA A 497 1.55 9.07 1.81
N PHE A 498 2.35 9.63 0.91
CA PHE A 498 2.40 11.08 0.69
C PHE A 498 2.10 11.45 -0.76
N ILE A 499 1.61 12.67 -0.91
CA ILE A 499 1.42 13.34 -2.20
C ILE A 499 2.34 14.54 -2.22
N ALA A 500 3.14 14.66 -3.28
CA ALA A 500 3.94 15.85 -3.55
C ALA A 500 3.45 16.52 -4.82
N SER A 501 3.44 17.87 -4.84
CA SER A 501 3.12 18.68 -6.02
C SER A 501 4.03 19.88 -6.12
N GLY A 502 4.38 20.25 -7.37
CA GLY A 502 4.90 21.57 -7.65
C GLY A 502 3.84 22.67 -7.49
N SER A 503 4.26 23.92 -7.66
CA SER A 503 3.38 25.08 -7.59
C SER A 503 3.96 26.26 -8.36
N GLU A 504 3.08 27.14 -8.89
CA GLU A 504 3.51 28.37 -9.60
C GLU A 504 4.13 29.41 -8.66
N ASP A 505 3.92 29.30 -7.35
CA ASP A 505 4.52 30.14 -6.32
C ASP A 505 5.96 29.76 -5.94
N SER A 506 6.59 28.91 -6.75
CA SER A 506 7.98 28.45 -6.58
C SER A 506 8.22 27.53 -5.38
N GLN A 507 7.16 26.90 -4.84
CA GLN A 507 7.23 26.02 -3.70
C GLN A 507 6.84 24.59 -4.06
N VAL A 508 7.26 23.62 -3.23
CA VAL A 508 6.81 22.23 -3.29
C VAL A 508 5.91 21.95 -2.12
N TYR A 509 4.75 21.37 -2.39
CA TYR A 509 3.73 21.04 -1.39
C TYR A 509 3.72 19.55 -1.13
N ILE A 510 3.60 19.14 0.13
CA ILE A 510 3.52 17.73 0.55
C ILE A 510 2.33 17.54 1.47
N TRP A 511 1.43 16.63 1.11
CA TRP A 511 0.27 16.23 1.93
C TRP A 511 0.40 14.78 2.36
N HIS A 512 -0.24 14.45 3.48
CA HIS A 512 -0.49 13.06 3.85
C HIS A 512 -1.69 12.52 3.08
N ARG A 513 -1.50 11.39 2.37
CA ARG A 513 -2.53 10.81 1.50
C ARG A 513 -3.82 10.45 2.25
N GLY A 514 -3.69 9.83 3.44
CA GLY A 514 -4.83 9.31 4.20
C GLY A 514 -5.67 10.39 4.88
N SER A 515 -5.02 11.39 5.53
CA SER A 515 -5.73 12.45 6.25
C SER A 515 -6.07 13.67 5.38
N GLY A 516 -5.42 13.83 4.23
CA GLY A 516 -5.53 15.04 3.40
C GLY A 516 -4.82 16.28 3.98
N GLU A 517 -4.11 16.14 5.11
CA GLU A 517 -3.44 17.23 5.79
C GLU A 517 -2.21 17.71 5.02
N LEU A 518 -2.07 19.04 4.88
CA LEU A 518 -0.88 19.67 4.33
C LEU A 518 0.24 19.62 5.38
N LEU A 519 1.31 18.87 5.09
CA LEU A 519 2.41 18.63 6.02
C LEU A 519 3.54 19.64 5.87
N TRP A 520 3.92 19.92 4.62
CA TRP A 520 5.08 20.74 4.28
C TRP A 520 4.81 21.61 3.07
N VAL A 521 5.35 22.84 3.14
CA VAL A 521 5.53 23.75 2.02
C VAL A 521 7.01 24.06 1.96
N LEU A 522 7.69 23.58 0.93
CA LEU A 522 9.15 23.63 0.79
C LEU A 522 9.57 24.80 -0.10
N PRO A 523 10.13 25.87 0.45
CA PRO A 523 10.63 26.99 -0.31
C PRO A 523 12.03 26.70 -0.88
N GLY A 524 12.38 27.34 -1.99
CA GLY A 524 13.74 27.24 -2.50
C GLY A 524 13.90 27.61 -3.95
N HIS A 525 13.04 27.14 -4.84
CA HIS A 525 13.04 27.54 -6.24
C HIS A 525 12.73 29.04 -6.40
N SER A 526 13.17 29.63 -7.50
CA SER A 526 12.89 31.03 -7.86
C SER A 526 11.94 31.17 -9.06
N GLY A 527 11.49 30.06 -9.65
CA GLY A 527 10.51 29.96 -10.71
C GLY A 527 9.46 28.92 -10.42
N ALA A 528 8.42 28.83 -11.24
CA ALA A 528 7.38 27.82 -11.08
C ALA A 528 7.96 26.41 -11.01
N VAL A 529 7.45 25.60 -10.08
CA VAL A 529 7.84 24.19 -9.96
C VAL A 529 6.88 23.35 -10.81
N ASN A 530 7.37 22.82 -11.92
CA ASN A 530 6.56 22.14 -12.93
C ASN A 530 6.29 20.69 -12.62
N CYS A 531 7.25 20.01 -12.02
CA CYS A 531 7.19 18.57 -11.80
C CYS A 531 7.93 18.18 -10.51
N VAL A 532 7.40 17.20 -9.83
CA VAL A 532 8.04 16.55 -8.70
C VAL A 532 8.05 15.04 -8.91
N SER A 533 9.05 14.38 -8.38
CA SER A 533 9.15 12.91 -8.41
C SER A 533 9.77 12.42 -7.12
N TRP A 534 9.16 11.42 -6.52
CA TRP A 534 9.66 10.76 -5.32
C TRP A 534 10.50 9.55 -5.72
N ASN A 535 11.63 9.33 -5.04
CA ASN A 535 12.46 8.17 -5.32
C ASN A 535 11.73 6.89 -4.83
N PRO A 536 11.50 5.90 -5.70
CA PRO A 536 10.69 4.73 -5.35
C PRO A 536 11.35 3.75 -4.38
N THR A 537 12.66 3.85 -4.18
CA THR A 537 13.42 2.96 -3.29
C THR A 537 14.00 3.69 -2.08
N ASN A 538 14.27 4.98 -2.20
CA ASN A 538 14.69 5.83 -1.10
C ASN A 538 13.55 6.77 -0.71
N VAL A 539 12.74 6.35 0.27
CA VAL A 539 11.57 7.09 0.74
C VAL A 539 11.91 8.48 1.29
N HIS A 540 13.17 8.76 1.57
CA HIS A 540 13.67 10.04 2.08
C HIS A 540 14.25 10.95 1.00
N MET A 541 14.03 10.65 -0.28
CA MET A 541 14.54 11.43 -1.40
C MET A 541 13.40 11.86 -2.33
N LEU A 542 13.27 13.17 -2.54
CA LEU A 542 12.34 13.80 -3.47
C LEU A 542 13.14 14.71 -4.42
N ALA A 543 12.72 14.82 -5.67
CA ALA A 543 13.28 15.75 -6.65
C ALA A 543 12.17 16.68 -7.17
N SER A 544 12.53 17.93 -7.47
CA SER A 544 11.64 18.93 -8.09
C SER A 544 12.33 19.65 -9.24
N ALA A 545 11.60 19.92 -10.31
CA ALA A 545 12.05 20.63 -11.52
C ALA A 545 11.32 21.96 -11.67
N SER A 546 12.04 23.00 -12.08
CA SER A 546 11.51 24.36 -12.13
C SER A 546 11.91 25.14 -13.39
N ASP A 547 11.14 26.20 -13.67
CA ASP A 547 11.44 27.22 -14.67
C ASP A 547 12.72 28.01 -14.36
N ASP A 548 13.23 27.94 -13.13
CA ASP A 548 14.51 28.52 -12.73
C ASP A 548 15.73 27.77 -13.29
N ARG A 549 15.52 26.77 -14.17
CA ARG A 549 16.51 25.91 -14.84
C ARG A 549 17.21 24.93 -13.91
N THR A 550 16.78 24.84 -12.67
CA THR A 550 17.39 23.94 -11.68
C THR A 550 16.48 22.76 -11.33
N ILE A 551 17.12 21.69 -10.89
CA ILE A 551 16.48 20.58 -10.20
C ILE A 551 16.96 20.62 -8.76
N ARG A 552 16.05 20.54 -7.80
CA ARG A 552 16.40 20.42 -6.38
C ARG A 552 16.18 18.99 -5.92
N ILE A 553 17.16 18.49 -5.18
CA ILE A 553 17.07 17.21 -4.49
C ILE A 553 16.82 17.53 -3.02
N TRP A 554 15.72 16.99 -2.51
CA TRP A 554 15.28 17.15 -1.13
C TRP A 554 15.57 15.88 -0.34
N GLY A 555 16.04 16.05 0.88
CA GLY A 555 16.37 14.95 1.79
C GLY A 555 16.04 15.29 3.24
N LEU A 556 16.45 14.41 4.15
CA LEU A 556 16.23 14.61 5.58
C LEU A 556 17.12 15.71 6.15
N ASN A 557 16.61 16.43 7.15
CA ASN A 557 17.40 17.37 7.93
C ASN A 557 18.41 16.61 8.81
N THR A 558 19.69 16.61 8.42
CA THR A 558 20.76 15.90 9.13
C THR A 558 21.18 16.54 10.44
N PHE A 559 20.79 17.80 10.70
CA PHE A 559 21.17 18.49 11.95
C PHE A 559 20.44 17.98 13.18
N THR A 560 19.27 17.38 13.04
CA THR A 560 18.50 16.81 14.17
C THR A 560 19.01 15.43 14.61
N ASN A 561 19.73 14.70 13.75
CA ASN A 561 20.21 13.35 14.06
C ASN A 561 21.53 13.30 14.88
N LYS A 562 22.34 14.38 14.88
CA LYS A 562 23.60 14.39 15.66
C LYS A 562 23.38 14.50 17.17
N ASN A 563 22.23 14.92 17.63
CA ASN A 563 21.93 15.06 19.06
C ASN A 563 21.34 13.82 19.74
N LYS A 564 20.99 12.75 19.00
CA LYS A 564 20.44 11.52 19.60
C LYS A 564 21.48 10.47 19.98
N HIS A 565 22.74 10.60 19.55
CA HIS A 565 23.80 9.66 19.87
C HIS A 565 24.66 10.04 21.09
N HIS A 566 24.35 11.15 21.80
CA HIS A 566 25.15 11.62 22.94
C HIS A 566 24.45 11.60 24.30
N THR A 567 23.31 10.94 24.47
CA THR A 567 22.61 10.88 25.77
C THR A 567 22.34 9.48 26.31
N ASN A 568 23.27 8.54 26.11
CA ASN A 568 23.28 7.28 26.85
C ASN A 568 24.67 7.05 27.49
N GLY A 569 25.18 8.06 28.20
CA GLY A 569 26.30 7.94 29.12
C GLY A 569 25.82 8.30 30.50
N ILE A 570 25.41 7.31 31.28
CA ILE A 570 25.19 7.43 32.72
C ILE A 570 26.53 7.75 33.34
N PRO A 571 26.74 8.87 34.07
CA PRO A 571 27.95 9.07 34.87
C PRO A 571 27.85 8.21 36.13
N CYS A 572 28.65 7.18 36.22
CA CYS A 572 28.95 6.56 37.52
C CYS A 572 29.70 7.55 38.41
N HIS A 573 29.01 8.10 39.39
CA HIS A 573 29.64 8.67 40.57
C HIS A 573 29.97 7.51 41.51
N HIS A 574 31.26 7.23 41.71
CA HIS A 574 31.94 6.94 42.98
C HIS A 574 33.29 6.33 42.69
N CYS A 575 34.33 7.09 42.92
CA CYS A 575 35.53 6.65 43.64
C CYS A 575 36.41 7.88 43.91
N ASN A 576 36.30 8.39 45.15
CA ASN A 576 37.31 9.22 45.80
C ASN A 576 38.49 8.35 46.12
N GLY A 577 39.67 8.78 45.76
CA GLY A 577 40.95 8.15 46.15
C GLY A 577 42.08 9.15 45.96
N THR A 578 42.24 10.02 46.95
CA THR A 578 43.45 10.80 47.18
C THR A 578 44.66 9.88 47.26
N ILE A 579 45.75 10.22 46.58
CA ILE A 579 47.13 10.08 47.11
C ILE A 579 48.05 11.10 46.41
N SER A 580 48.81 11.73 47.25
CA SER A 580 49.73 12.84 47.10
C SER A 580 51.12 12.43 46.56
N ASN A 581 51.81 13.43 46.04
CA ASN A 581 53.24 13.75 46.09
C ASN A 581 54.25 12.94 45.29
N GLY A 582 55.05 13.66 44.55
CA GLY A 582 56.46 13.66 44.73
C GLY A 582 57.36 13.60 43.49
N VAL A 583 58.05 14.74 43.31
CA VAL A 583 59.26 15.01 42.52
C VAL A 583 59.13 15.31 41.06
#